data_4ddb67e114d2d2bb2b8eed34f7464258
#
_entry.id   4ddb67e114d2d2bb2b8eed34f7464258
#
_cell.length_a   1.000
_cell.length_b   1.000
_cell.length_c   1.000
_cell.angle_alpha   90.00
_cell.angle_beta   90.00
_cell.angle_gamma   90.00
#
_symmetry.space_group_name_H-M   'P 1'
#
loop_
_entity.id
_entity.type
_entity.pdbx_description
1 polymer ?
#
loop_
_entity_poly.entity_id
_entity_poly.type
_entity_poly.pdbx_seq_one_letter_code
_entity_poly.pdbx_strand_id
1 'polypeptide(L)'
;MGFLYPFAKGLFLSFCKFKTTSKWTWVGLKNYQTIFQDEGFLHAFWYTALFALVSLLIINVLAFAVAYVLTKGIKGSNIFRTVFFMPNLIGGIVLGYIWLMIFDGILSNFDTAVVLETKYGFWGLIILMCWQQIGYMM
;
A
#
# COMPACT_ATOMS: atom_id res chain seq x y z
N MET A 1 10.94 25.38 -0.25
CA MET A 1 10.20 26.06 0.86
C MET A 1 8.79 25.46 1.07
N GLY A 2 8.05 25.03 0.01
CA GLY A 2 6.68 24.52 0.14
C GLY A 2 6.47 23.26 0.95
N PHE A 3 7.48 22.38 1.08
CA PHE A 3 7.37 21.13 1.84
C PHE A 3 7.79 21.27 3.31
N LEU A 4 8.88 21.99 3.56
CA LEU A 4 9.47 22.10 4.92
C LEU A 4 8.56 22.82 5.92
N TYR A 5 7.89 23.89 5.49
CA TYR A 5 7.00 24.66 6.36
C TYR A 5 5.78 23.84 6.85
N PRO A 6 4.98 23.19 5.97
CA PRO A 6 3.87 22.37 6.44
C PRO A 6 4.32 21.16 7.25
N PHE A 7 5.49 20.58 6.95
CA PHE A 7 6.06 19.49 7.71
C PHE A 7 6.43 19.91 9.14
N ALA A 8 7.18 21.01 9.30
CA ALA A 8 7.55 21.55 10.60
C ALA A 8 6.32 21.96 11.43
N LYS A 9 5.32 22.59 10.79
CA LYS A 9 4.06 22.93 11.42
C LYS A 9 3.25 21.70 11.86
N GLY A 10 3.24 20.65 11.05
CA GLY A 10 2.61 19.37 11.38
C GLY A 10 3.27 18.71 12.59
N LEU A 11 4.61 18.70 12.63
CA LEU A 11 5.40 18.21 13.75
C LEU A 11 5.09 18.98 15.05
N PHE A 12 5.03 20.31 14.98
CA PHE A 12 4.64 21.12 16.12
C PHE A 12 3.22 20.83 16.60
N LEU A 13 2.26 20.73 15.68
CA LEU A 13 0.86 20.44 15.99
C LEU A 13 0.66 19.04 16.55
N SER A 14 1.54 18.08 16.30
CA SER A 14 1.45 16.72 16.87
C SER A 14 1.58 16.72 18.41
N PHE A 15 2.25 17.72 18.98
CA PHE A 15 2.35 17.95 20.42
C PHE A 15 1.21 18.81 20.98
N CYS A 16 0.28 19.24 20.14
CA CYS A 16 -0.83 20.10 20.50
C CYS A 16 -2.17 19.39 20.33
N LYS A 17 -3.14 19.76 21.17
CA LYS A 17 -4.55 19.47 20.90
C LYS A 17 -5.13 20.65 20.13
N PHE A 18 -5.59 20.42 18.90
CA PHE A 18 -6.10 21.50 18.04
C PHE A 18 -7.46 21.11 17.42
N LYS A 19 -8.32 22.13 17.25
CA LYS A 19 -9.57 22.04 16.45
C LYS A 19 -9.39 22.68 15.08
N THR A 20 -8.55 23.72 15.02
CA THR A 20 -8.18 24.46 13.80
C THR A 20 -6.74 24.90 13.93
N THR A 21 -6.07 25.18 12.82
CA THR A 21 -4.67 25.62 12.77
C THR A 21 -4.38 26.90 13.59
N SER A 22 -5.45 27.64 13.97
CA SER A 22 -5.36 28.88 14.77
C SER A 22 -5.70 28.67 16.26
N LYS A 23 -6.41 27.57 16.61
CA LYS A 23 -6.81 27.29 18.01
C LYS A 23 -6.17 25.96 18.44
N TRP A 24 -5.07 26.06 19.11
CA TRP A 24 -4.32 24.92 19.60
C TRP A 24 -3.92 25.12 21.08
N THR A 25 -3.78 24.04 21.81
CA THR A 25 -3.28 24.02 23.19
C THR A 25 -2.17 22.98 23.28
N TRP A 26 -1.06 23.34 23.91
CA TRP A 26 0.06 22.45 24.10
C TRP A 26 -0.30 21.33 25.08
N VAL A 27 -0.17 20.08 24.68
CA VAL A 27 -0.45 18.89 25.50
C VAL A 27 0.73 17.94 25.63
N GLY A 28 1.89 18.30 25.07
CA GLY A 28 3.10 17.49 25.09
C GLY A 28 2.90 16.12 24.42
N LEU A 29 3.33 15.06 25.08
CA LEU A 29 3.29 13.69 24.56
C LEU A 29 1.94 12.98 24.75
N LYS A 30 0.92 13.66 25.28
CA LYS A 30 -0.37 13.03 25.58
C LYS A 30 -1.05 12.42 24.35
N ASN A 31 -0.93 13.05 23.20
CA ASN A 31 -1.46 12.51 21.94
C ASN A 31 -0.83 11.16 21.60
N TYR A 32 0.48 11.05 21.77
CA TYR A 32 1.23 9.81 21.50
C TYR A 32 0.84 8.70 22.50
N GLN A 33 0.68 9.03 23.77
CA GLN A 33 0.20 8.07 24.77
C GLN A 33 -1.19 7.55 24.42
N THR A 34 -2.10 8.43 23.99
CA THR A 34 -3.45 8.05 23.59
C THR A 34 -3.44 7.13 22.37
N ILE A 35 -2.58 7.40 21.37
CA ILE A 35 -2.44 6.57 20.17
C ILE A 35 -1.97 5.16 20.53
N PHE A 36 -0.98 5.02 21.40
CA PHE A 36 -0.49 3.71 21.83
C PHE A 36 -1.46 2.93 22.73
N GLN A 37 -2.49 3.57 23.26
CA GLN A 37 -3.58 2.94 24.01
C GLN A 37 -4.81 2.63 23.15
N ASP A 38 -4.84 3.13 21.90
CA ASP A 38 -5.92 2.89 20.97
C ASP A 38 -5.74 1.53 20.28
N GLU A 39 -6.66 0.60 20.56
CA GLU A 39 -6.64 -0.75 19.99
C GLU A 39 -6.76 -0.74 18.47
N GLY A 40 -7.54 0.20 17.92
CA GLY A 40 -7.69 0.37 16.47
C GLY A 40 -6.38 0.77 15.81
N PHE A 41 -5.63 1.69 16.44
CA PHE A 41 -4.31 2.10 15.96
C PHE A 41 -3.31 0.95 16.03
N LEU A 42 -3.24 0.24 17.14
CA LEU A 42 -2.33 -0.90 17.30
C LEU A 42 -2.62 -2.00 16.28
N HIS A 43 -3.89 -2.33 16.07
CA HIS A 43 -4.28 -3.30 15.05
C HIS A 43 -3.86 -2.84 13.64
N ALA A 44 -4.15 -1.58 13.28
CA ALA A 44 -3.77 -1.03 11.99
C ALA A 44 -2.25 -0.98 11.80
N PHE A 45 -1.50 -0.65 12.86
CA PHE A 45 -0.04 -0.63 12.85
C PHE A 45 0.55 -2.02 12.58
N TRP A 46 0.12 -3.03 13.31
CA TRP A 46 0.59 -4.41 13.13
C TRP A 46 0.18 -4.99 11.78
N TYR A 47 -1.04 -4.71 11.36
CA TYR A 47 -1.51 -5.12 10.04
C TYR A 47 -0.66 -4.50 8.91
N THR A 48 -0.37 -3.22 9.01
CA THR A 48 0.47 -2.51 8.04
C THR A 48 1.92 -3.00 8.07
N ALA A 49 2.48 -3.23 9.26
CA ALA A 49 3.83 -3.77 9.41
C ALA A 49 3.95 -5.18 8.80
N LEU A 50 2.98 -6.06 9.07
CA LEU A 50 2.93 -7.38 8.47
C LEU A 50 2.79 -7.31 6.95
N PHE A 51 1.88 -6.47 6.45
CA PHE A 51 1.69 -6.23 5.02
C PHE A 51 2.97 -5.74 4.35
N ALA A 52 3.65 -4.76 4.94
CA ALA A 52 4.90 -4.22 4.41
C ALA A 52 6.00 -5.29 4.36
N LEU A 53 6.14 -6.10 5.39
CA LEU A 53 7.17 -7.13 5.47
C LEU A 53 6.91 -8.26 4.46
N VAL A 54 5.69 -8.75 4.39
CA VAL A 54 5.30 -9.82 3.46
C VAL A 54 5.40 -9.34 2.00
N SER A 55 4.88 -8.15 1.69
CA SER A 55 4.96 -7.61 0.33
C SER A 55 6.41 -7.32 -0.08
N LEU A 56 7.25 -6.80 0.81
CA LEU A 56 8.67 -6.57 0.54
C LEU A 56 9.38 -7.88 0.16
N LEU A 57 9.16 -8.95 0.90
CA LEU A 57 9.78 -10.25 0.59
C LEU A 57 9.28 -10.81 -0.74
N ILE A 58 7.97 -10.86 -0.93
CA ILE A 58 7.36 -11.43 -2.13
C ILE A 58 7.74 -10.63 -3.38
N ILE A 59 7.65 -9.30 -3.33
CA ILE A 59 7.97 -8.43 -4.47
C ILE A 59 9.43 -8.60 -4.88
N ASN A 60 10.37 -8.57 -3.93
CA ASN A 60 11.80 -8.71 -4.26
C ASN A 60 12.11 -10.09 -4.88
N VAL A 61 11.57 -11.17 -4.31
CA VAL A 61 11.77 -12.52 -4.84
C VAL A 61 11.21 -12.64 -6.26
N LEU A 62 9.98 -12.18 -6.47
CA LEU A 62 9.33 -12.25 -7.78
C LEU A 62 9.99 -11.33 -8.81
N ALA A 63 10.33 -10.10 -8.43
CA ALA A 63 11.02 -9.16 -9.32
C ALA A 63 12.38 -9.72 -9.75
N PHE A 64 13.15 -10.27 -8.83
CA PHE A 64 14.42 -10.91 -9.14
C PHE A 64 14.24 -12.13 -10.06
N ALA A 65 13.26 -13.00 -9.78
CA ALA A 65 12.98 -14.17 -10.61
C ALA A 65 12.58 -13.75 -12.04
N VAL A 66 11.68 -12.78 -12.19
CA VAL A 66 11.25 -12.27 -13.49
C VAL A 66 12.44 -11.62 -14.24
N ALA A 67 13.19 -10.75 -13.58
CA ALA A 67 14.37 -10.12 -14.15
C ALA A 67 15.38 -11.17 -14.63
N TYR A 68 15.69 -12.17 -13.81
CA TYR A 68 16.61 -13.25 -14.14
C TYR A 68 16.14 -14.07 -15.35
N VAL A 69 14.86 -14.38 -15.43
CA VAL A 69 14.27 -15.10 -16.56
C VAL A 69 14.37 -14.25 -17.85
N LEU A 70 14.09 -12.95 -17.76
CA LEU A 70 14.14 -12.04 -18.90
C LEU A 70 15.56 -11.77 -19.43
N THR A 71 16.60 -11.86 -18.57
CA THR A 71 18.00 -11.73 -18.99
C THR A 71 18.47 -12.90 -19.86
N LYS A 72 17.79 -14.06 -19.81
CA LYS A 72 18.09 -15.20 -20.67
C LYS A 72 17.65 -15.06 -22.14
N GLY A 73 17.11 -13.92 -22.52
CA GLY A 73 16.77 -13.62 -23.91
C GLY A 73 15.63 -14.44 -24.48
N ILE A 74 14.63 -14.77 -23.66
CA ILE A 74 13.45 -15.52 -24.10
C ILE A 74 12.69 -14.78 -25.21
N LYS A 75 12.17 -15.53 -26.16
CA LYS A 75 11.27 -15.01 -27.19
C LYS A 75 10.03 -14.40 -26.51
N GLY A 76 9.75 -13.13 -26.79
CA GLY A 76 8.62 -12.43 -26.15
C GLY A 76 8.97 -11.60 -24.92
N SER A 77 10.24 -11.48 -24.55
CA SER A 77 10.71 -10.64 -23.41
C SER A 77 10.08 -9.24 -23.39
N ASN A 78 9.91 -8.62 -24.57
CA ASN A 78 9.30 -7.29 -24.69
C ASN A 78 7.80 -7.28 -24.27
N ILE A 79 7.08 -8.37 -24.55
CA ILE A 79 5.67 -8.49 -24.15
C ILE A 79 5.58 -8.56 -22.61
N PHE A 80 6.43 -9.37 -21.99
CA PHE A 80 6.47 -9.44 -20.51
C PHE A 80 6.79 -8.09 -19.89
N ARG A 81 7.79 -7.36 -20.42
CA ARG A 81 8.11 -6.01 -19.94
C ARG A 81 6.92 -5.06 -20.07
N THR A 82 6.22 -5.09 -21.21
CA THR A 82 5.03 -4.27 -21.42
C THR A 82 3.92 -4.58 -20.42
N VAL A 83 3.62 -5.86 -20.20
CA VAL A 83 2.56 -6.30 -19.27
C VAL A 83 2.87 -5.89 -17.83
N PHE A 84 4.11 -6.04 -17.38
CA PHE A 84 4.50 -5.64 -16.02
C PHE A 84 4.64 -4.13 -15.85
N PHE A 85 4.93 -3.39 -16.92
CA PHE A 85 5.01 -1.94 -16.87
C PHE A 85 3.65 -1.24 -17.00
N MET A 86 2.66 -1.92 -17.58
CA MET A 86 1.30 -1.40 -17.84
C MET A 86 0.63 -0.79 -16.60
N PRO A 87 0.64 -1.42 -15.40
CA PRO A 87 -0.04 -0.86 -14.23
C PRO A 87 0.51 0.52 -13.83
N ASN A 88 1.75 0.82 -14.15
CA ASN A 88 2.38 2.11 -13.84
C ASN A 88 1.90 3.25 -14.75
N LEU A 89 1.28 2.92 -15.89
CA LEU A 89 0.67 3.87 -16.82
C LEU A 89 -0.78 4.17 -16.48
N ILE A 90 -1.42 3.34 -15.64
CA ILE A 90 -2.81 3.49 -15.23
C ILE A 90 -2.85 4.25 -13.89
N GLY A 91 -3.72 5.24 -13.79
CA GLY A 91 -3.89 5.96 -12.53
C GLY A 91 -4.30 5.02 -11.39
N GLY A 92 -3.67 5.16 -10.21
CA GLY A 92 -3.85 4.24 -9.08
C GLY A 92 -5.30 4.02 -8.65
N ILE A 93 -6.14 5.07 -8.72
CA ILE A 93 -7.56 4.96 -8.39
C ILE A 93 -8.28 4.04 -9.38
N VAL A 94 -8.04 4.22 -10.69
CA VAL A 94 -8.66 3.41 -11.75
C VAL A 94 -8.17 1.96 -11.63
N LEU A 95 -6.88 1.77 -11.41
CA LEU A 95 -6.28 0.45 -11.21
C LEU A 95 -6.91 -0.28 -10.00
N GLY A 96 -7.07 0.43 -8.88
CA GLY A 96 -7.72 -0.10 -7.68
C GLY A 96 -9.16 -0.57 -7.93
N TYR A 97 -9.96 0.23 -8.66
CA TYR A 97 -11.32 -0.14 -9.03
C TYR A 97 -11.39 -1.36 -9.95
N ILE A 98 -10.52 -1.43 -10.96
CA ILE A 98 -10.47 -2.58 -11.88
C ILE A 98 -10.17 -3.85 -11.10
N TRP A 99 -9.19 -3.84 -10.23
CA TRP A 99 -8.84 -5.00 -9.43
C TRP A 99 -9.90 -5.38 -8.41
N LEU A 100 -10.57 -4.41 -7.78
CA LEU A 100 -11.69 -4.66 -6.89
C LEU A 100 -12.81 -5.41 -7.63
N MET A 101 -13.19 -4.94 -8.83
CA MET A 101 -14.20 -5.61 -9.64
C MET A 101 -13.79 -7.03 -10.06
N ILE A 102 -12.51 -7.24 -10.40
CA ILE A 102 -12.00 -8.56 -10.77
C ILE A 102 -12.07 -9.51 -9.57
N PHE A 103 -11.60 -9.08 -8.41
CA PHE A 103 -11.60 -9.92 -7.21
C PHE A 103 -13.00 -10.20 -6.71
N ASP A 104 -13.89 -9.20 -6.67
CA ASP A 104 -15.28 -9.40 -6.27
C ASP A 104 -16.03 -10.29 -7.26
N GLY A 105 -15.76 -10.18 -8.57
CA GLY A 105 -16.30 -11.08 -9.56
C GLY A 105 -15.86 -12.54 -9.40
N ILE A 106 -14.62 -12.77 -8.96
CA ILE A 106 -14.13 -14.13 -8.64
C ILE A 106 -14.73 -14.62 -7.32
N LEU A 107 -14.73 -13.78 -6.28
CA LEU A 107 -15.17 -14.13 -4.94
C LEU A 107 -16.69 -14.30 -4.83
N SER A 108 -17.47 -13.64 -5.71
CA SER A 108 -18.93 -13.81 -5.76
C SER A 108 -19.37 -15.26 -6.03
N ASN A 109 -18.51 -16.06 -6.69
CA ASN A 109 -18.76 -17.50 -6.87
C ASN A 109 -18.63 -18.30 -5.55
N PHE A 110 -18.07 -17.69 -4.50
CA PHE A 110 -17.88 -18.27 -3.16
C PHE A 110 -18.73 -17.56 -2.11
N ASP A 111 -19.76 -16.80 -2.52
CA ASP A 111 -20.65 -16.02 -1.66
C ASP A 111 -19.92 -15.03 -0.73
N THR A 112 -18.78 -14.48 -1.19
CA THR A 112 -17.95 -13.54 -0.42
C THR A 112 -17.45 -12.39 -1.30
N ALA A 113 -16.86 -11.36 -0.68
CA ALA A 113 -16.27 -10.22 -1.35
C ALA A 113 -15.01 -9.76 -0.62
N VAL A 114 -14.12 -9.03 -1.31
CA VAL A 114 -12.86 -8.49 -0.73
C VAL A 114 -13.12 -7.63 0.50
N VAL A 115 -14.22 -6.86 0.49
CA VAL A 115 -14.58 -5.96 1.59
C VAL A 115 -15.09 -6.70 2.82
N LEU A 116 -15.67 -7.90 2.65
CA LEU A 116 -16.27 -8.66 3.73
C LEU A 116 -15.24 -9.42 4.58
N GLU A 117 -14.10 -9.80 3.98
CA GLU A 117 -13.08 -10.61 4.62
C GLU A 117 -11.70 -9.95 4.54
N THR A 118 -11.15 -9.59 5.68
CA THR A 118 -9.81 -8.97 5.80
C THR A 118 -8.71 -9.80 5.13
N LYS A 119 -8.83 -11.13 5.14
CA LYS A 119 -7.85 -12.04 4.51
C LYS A 119 -7.79 -11.87 3.00
N TYR A 120 -8.95 -11.79 2.34
CA TYR A 120 -9.02 -11.60 0.88
C TYR A 120 -8.55 -10.21 0.49
N GLY A 121 -8.90 -9.18 1.27
CA GLY A 121 -8.37 -7.83 1.09
C GLY A 121 -6.85 -7.77 1.18
N PHE A 122 -6.26 -8.44 2.17
CA PHE A 122 -4.81 -8.52 2.36
C PHE A 122 -4.10 -9.14 1.14
N TRP A 123 -4.52 -10.32 0.72
CA TRP A 123 -3.91 -10.99 -0.43
C TRP A 123 -4.20 -10.30 -1.75
N GLY A 124 -5.39 -9.73 -1.92
CA GLY A 124 -5.73 -8.92 -3.09
C GLY A 124 -4.80 -7.73 -3.25
N LEU A 125 -4.53 -6.99 -2.17
CA LEU A 125 -3.57 -5.89 -2.17
C LEU A 125 -2.14 -6.35 -2.47
N ILE A 126 -1.71 -7.49 -1.94
CA ILE A 126 -0.38 -8.04 -2.23
C ILE A 126 -0.26 -8.39 -3.72
N ILE A 127 -1.26 -9.04 -4.32
CA ILE A 127 -1.26 -9.38 -5.74
C ILE A 127 -1.16 -8.12 -6.61
N LEU A 128 -1.99 -7.12 -6.31
CA LEU A 128 -1.97 -5.83 -6.99
C LEU A 128 -0.61 -5.15 -6.89
N MET A 129 -0.07 -5.07 -5.67
CA MET A 129 1.24 -4.46 -5.42
C MET A 129 2.37 -5.22 -6.09
N CYS A 130 2.34 -6.56 -6.10
CA CYS A 130 3.33 -7.37 -6.81
C CYS A 130 3.34 -7.04 -8.30
N TRP A 131 2.17 -7.03 -8.95
CA TRP A 131 2.09 -6.70 -10.37
C TRP A 131 2.62 -5.29 -10.67
N GLN A 132 2.27 -4.31 -9.85
CA GLN A 132 2.71 -2.92 -10.02
C GLN A 132 4.21 -2.73 -9.76
N GLN A 133 4.72 -3.31 -8.66
CA GLN A 133 6.10 -3.07 -8.23
C GLN A 133 7.14 -3.92 -8.97
N ILE A 134 6.79 -5.11 -9.42
CA ILE A 134 7.69 -5.94 -10.24
C ILE A 134 8.13 -5.18 -11.48
N GLY A 135 7.21 -4.45 -12.12
CA GLY A 135 7.53 -3.63 -13.28
C GLY A 135 8.53 -2.49 -13.03
N TYR A 136 8.58 -1.98 -11.80
CA TYR A 136 9.57 -0.95 -11.42
C TYR A 136 10.94 -1.54 -11.08
N MET A 137 10.97 -2.74 -10.51
CA MET A 137 12.20 -3.34 -10.00
C MET A 137 12.90 -4.23 -11.01
N MET A 138 12.24 -4.56 -12.12
CA MET A 138 12.72 -5.38 -13.22
C MET A 138 13.55 -4.56 -14.22
#